data_181b2febb21ca4cedfa97dc1005e4a4b
#
_entry.id   181b2febb21ca4cedfa97dc1005e4a4b
#
_cell.length_a   1.000
_cell.length_b   1.000
_cell.length_c   1.000
_cell.angle_alpha   90.00
_cell.angle_beta   90.00
_cell.angle_gamma   90.00
#
_symmetry.space_group_name_H-M   'P 1'
#
loop_
_entity.id
_entity.type
_entity.pdbx_description
1 polymer ?
#
loop_
_entity_poly.entity_id
_entity_poly.type
_entity_poly.pdbx_seq_one_letter_code
_entity_poly.pdbx_strand_id
1 'polypeptide(L)'
;MAKVIIIGGGPAGCEAAHQLASQGIDVELVEKNNETGGNLNNWYQLFPDRKFAKDLNDILKQNLNHPKIQLHLGMEPRKIEKNKEGKFLVPLSDGSLLEGDSLLVSTGFKIFDARRKEEYGYGIYENVITSVELENMFYNHSIKMANGNTPKRIGIIHCVGSRDEKVCNYHCSKLCCITGVKQAIELRELLPDTEIFCFYMDMRMFGPGYEEMYREAQEKYNIKFVRGRLSEAAENLNKQLQIKVEDTLVGKPLRMTLDMMVLLVGMESSEGSRQMADTLGLNLAPNGFIKSQDPHYRNNNTNVEGVFVAGCG
;
A
#
# COMPACT_ATOMS: atom_id res chain seq x y z
N MET A 1 25.75 -8.16 23.82
CA MET A 1 24.56 -7.27 23.71
C MET A 1 23.61 -7.93 22.74
N ALA A 2 22.30 -7.74 22.93
CA ALA A 2 21.32 -8.27 21.99
C ALA A 2 21.43 -7.56 20.64
N LYS A 3 21.33 -8.33 19.55
CA LYS A 3 21.36 -7.81 18.18
C LYS A 3 20.14 -8.32 17.40
N VAL A 4 19.45 -7.38 16.74
CA VAL A 4 18.27 -7.68 15.93
C VAL A 4 18.56 -7.39 14.45
N ILE A 5 18.21 -8.33 13.58
CA ILE A 5 18.26 -8.13 12.14
C ILE A 5 16.85 -7.83 11.66
N ILE A 6 16.69 -6.71 10.96
CA ILE A 6 15.40 -6.27 10.38
C ILE A 6 15.47 -6.45 8.87
N ILE A 7 14.50 -7.16 8.30
CA ILE A 7 14.39 -7.39 6.85
C ILE A 7 13.25 -6.52 6.30
N GLY A 8 13.62 -5.47 5.57
CA GLY A 8 12.73 -4.48 4.96
C GLY A 8 12.83 -3.10 5.61
N GLY A 9 13.28 -2.12 4.83
CA GLY A 9 13.48 -0.72 5.24
C GLY A 9 12.29 0.19 4.92
N GLY A 10 11.05 -0.36 4.94
CA GLY A 10 9.83 0.44 4.90
C GLY A 10 9.55 1.16 6.23
N PRO A 11 8.44 1.91 6.35
CA PRO A 11 8.14 2.69 7.57
C PRO A 11 8.20 1.86 8.85
N ALA A 12 7.64 0.64 8.82
CA ALA A 12 7.62 -0.24 9.99
C ALA A 12 9.03 -0.71 10.40
N GLY A 13 9.89 -1.05 9.44
CA GLY A 13 11.27 -1.46 9.70
C GLY A 13 12.14 -0.30 10.17
N CYS A 14 12.00 0.88 9.58
CA CYS A 14 12.72 2.09 9.99
C CYS A 14 12.37 2.49 11.43
N GLU A 15 11.07 2.52 11.76
CA GLU A 15 10.61 2.86 13.10
C GLU A 15 11.06 1.81 14.13
N ALA A 16 10.94 0.52 13.81
CA ALA A 16 11.43 -0.55 14.67
C ALA A 16 12.95 -0.45 14.92
N ALA A 17 13.73 -0.14 13.89
CA ALA A 17 15.17 0.05 14.02
C ALA A 17 15.50 1.19 14.99
N HIS A 18 14.82 2.34 14.84
CA HIS A 18 14.99 3.48 15.71
C HIS A 18 14.63 3.16 17.17
N GLN A 19 13.47 2.53 17.40
CA GLN A 19 13.02 2.20 18.74
C GLN A 19 13.94 1.20 19.45
N LEU A 20 14.40 0.17 18.75
CA LEU A 20 15.35 -0.82 19.30
C LEU A 20 16.70 -0.19 19.63
N ALA A 21 17.23 0.61 18.71
CA ALA A 21 18.50 1.30 18.90
C ALA A 21 18.47 2.30 20.07
N SER A 22 17.35 3.02 20.23
CA SER A 22 17.13 3.95 21.35
C SER A 22 17.11 3.23 22.71
N GLN A 23 16.78 1.94 22.74
CA GLN A 23 16.85 1.09 23.93
C GLN A 23 18.22 0.39 24.11
N GLY A 24 19.21 0.74 23.29
CA GLY A 24 20.57 0.21 23.40
C GLY A 24 20.80 -1.11 22.70
N ILE A 25 19.88 -1.59 21.88
CA ILE A 25 19.98 -2.82 21.09
C ILE A 25 20.68 -2.51 19.77
N ASP A 26 21.61 -3.36 19.34
CA ASP A 26 22.28 -3.23 18.05
C ASP A 26 21.36 -3.75 16.93
N VAL A 27 21.26 -3.00 15.83
CA VAL A 27 20.33 -3.27 14.73
C VAL A 27 21.08 -3.34 13.40
N GLU A 28 20.82 -4.41 12.63
CA GLU A 28 21.20 -4.55 11.24
C GLU A 28 19.93 -4.43 10.39
N LEU A 29 19.75 -3.33 9.63
CA LEU A 29 18.61 -3.12 8.77
C LEU A 29 18.96 -3.42 7.31
N VAL A 30 18.32 -4.45 6.75
CA VAL A 30 18.52 -4.90 5.37
C VAL A 30 17.36 -4.42 4.49
N GLU A 31 17.69 -3.69 3.43
CA GLU A 31 16.73 -3.18 2.45
C GLU A 31 17.21 -3.51 1.03
N LYS A 32 16.32 -4.08 0.21
CA LYS A 32 16.63 -4.49 -1.17
C LYS A 32 16.84 -3.32 -2.13
N ASN A 33 16.20 -2.19 -1.85
CA ASN A 33 16.37 -0.98 -2.64
C ASN A 33 17.59 -0.17 -2.14
N ASN A 34 18.04 0.76 -2.96
CA ASN A 34 19.15 1.65 -2.60
C ASN A 34 18.74 2.77 -1.63
N GLU A 35 17.47 2.80 -1.20
CA GLU A 35 16.96 3.74 -0.21
C GLU A 35 15.87 3.11 0.66
N THR A 36 15.70 3.64 1.87
CA THR A 36 14.63 3.29 2.80
C THR A 36 13.34 4.07 2.51
N GLY A 37 12.24 3.70 3.18
CA GLY A 37 10.93 4.35 3.06
C GLY A 37 9.88 3.47 2.39
N GLY A 38 10.29 2.47 1.59
CA GLY A 38 9.38 1.53 0.94
C GLY A 38 8.27 2.21 0.15
N ASN A 39 7.02 1.76 0.31
CA ASN A 39 5.87 2.33 -0.40
C ASN A 39 5.57 3.79 -0.02
N LEU A 40 6.06 4.28 1.13
CA LEU A 40 5.87 5.68 1.54
C LEU A 40 6.52 6.67 0.55
N ASN A 41 7.58 6.26 -0.15
CA ASN A 41 8.23 7.06 -1.18
C ASN A 41 7.30 7.41 -2.36
N ASN A 42 6.21 6.66 -2.55
CA ASN A 42 5.27 6.82 -3.66
C ASN A 42 3.99 7.58 -3.25
N TRP A 43 3.86 8.03 -2.01
CA TRP A 43 2.69 8.72 -1.51
C TRP A 43 2.93 10.22 -1.44
N TYR A 44 1.98 11.01 -1.94
CA TYR A 44 2.01 12.47 -1.89
C TYR A 44 1.61 12.96 -0.50
N GLN A 45 0.41 12.64 -0.06
CA GLN A 45 -0.10 12.95 1.27
C GLN A 45 -0.57 11.70 2.01
N LEU A 46 -0.54 11.77 3.32
CA LEU A 46 -1.04 10.74 4.22
C LEU A 46 -2.47 11.04 4.66
N PHE A 47 -3.12 10.09 5.28
CA PHE A 47 -4.46 10.24 5.82
C PHE A 47 -4.45 10.06 7.34
N PRO A 48 -5.43 10.63 8.10
CA PRO A 48 -6.56 11.43 7.60
C PRO A 48 -6.24 12.91 7.38
N ASP A 49 -5.15 13.44 7.98
CA ASP A 49 -4.83 14.87 8.08
C ASP A 49 -4.09 15.45 6.87
N ARG A 50 -3.83 14.63 5.86
CA ARG A 50 -3.19 15.00 4.59
C ARG A 50 -1.82 15.69 4.72
N LYS A 51 -1.05 15.31 5.74
CA LYS A 51 0.36 15.68 5.83
C LYS A 51 1.16 15.08 4.69
N PHE A 52 2.20 15.78 4.25
CA PHE A 52 3.06 15.26 3.19
C PHE A 52 3.79 13.99 3.65
N ALA A 53 3.74 12.96 2.83
CA ALA A 53 4.42 11.69 3.10
C ALA A 53 5.95 11.87 3.16
N LYS A 54 6.47 12.83 2.38
CA LYS A 54 7.88 13.20 2.40
C LYS A 54 8.35 13.61 3.79
N ASP A 55 7.58 14.43 4.50
CA ASP A 55 7.97 14.93 5.83
C ASP A 55 8.16 13.77 6.83
N LEU A 56 7.24 12.80 6.81
CA LEU A 56 7.38 11.59 7.63
C LEU A 56 8.59 10.77 7.20
N ASN A 57 8.79 10.61 5.89
CA ASN A 57 9.90 9.83 5.35
C ASN A 57 11.27 10.45 5.72
N ASP A 58 11.37 11.77 5.68
CA ASP A 58 12.59 12.50 6.10
C ASP A 58 12.87 12.30 7.60
N ILE A 59 11.84 12.31 8.45
CA ILE A 59 11.96 11.98 9.88
C ILE A 59 12.46 10.54 10.08
N LEU A 60 11.86 9.56 9.40
CA LEU A 60 12.27 8.16 9.48
C LEU A 60 13.73 7.97 9.04
N LYS A 61 14.13 8.60 7.93
CA LYS A 61 15.52 8.57 7.44
C LYS A 61 16.49 9.22 8.43
N GLN A 62 16.10 10.32 9.05
CA GLN A 62 16.90 10.99 10.07
C GLN A 62 17.10 10.12 11.31
N ASN A 63 16.05 9.43 11.76
CA ASN A 63 16.07 8.54 12.91
C ASN A 63 16.99 7.32 12.72
N LEU A 64 17.28 6.94 11.47
CA LEU A 64 18.23 5.87 11.17
C LEU A 64 19.70 6.29 11.35
N ASN A 65 20.00 7.59 11.49
CA ASN A 65 21.34 8.10 11.81
C ASN A 65 21.67 7.87 13.30
N HIS A 66 21.67 6.62 13.74
CA HIS A 66 21.94 6.23 15.11
C HIS A 66 23.13 5.28 15.15
N PRO A 67 24.09 5.42 16.12
CA PRO A 67 25.33 4.63 16.15
C PRO A 67 25.13 3.13 16.30
N LYS A 68 23.94 2.71 16.74
CA LYS A 68 23.56 1.30 16.89
C LYS A 68 22.81 0.73 15.71
N ILE A 69 22.59 1.51 14.65
CA ILE A 69 21.93 1.04 13.44
C ILE A 69 22.96 0.95 12.32
N GLN A 70 23.07 -0.23 11.73
CA GLN A 70 23.81 -0.45 10.49
C GLN A 70 22.85 -0.72 9.35
N LEU A 71 22.99 0.05 8.26
CA LEU A 71 22.14 -0.07 7.08
C LEU A 71 22.83 -0.89 5.99
N HIS A 72 22.12 -1.85 5.42
CA HIS A 72 22.51 -2.67 4.29
C HIS A 72 21.52 -2.42 3.14
N LEU A 73 21.81 -1.40 2.33
CA LEU A 73 20.98 -0.99 1.19
C LEU A 73 21.39 -1.73 -0.08
N GLY A 74 20.42 -1.97 -0.98
CA GLY A 74 20.63 -2.76 -2.19
C GLY A 74 20.92 -4.25 -1.91
N MET A 75 20.57 -4.73 -0.73
CA MET A 75 20.88 -6.08 -0.25
C MET A 75 19.63 -6.90 0.02
N GLU A 76 19.67 -8.15 -0.34
CA GLU A 76 18.61 -9.13 -0.04
C GLU A 76 19.18 -10.29 0.78
N PRO A 77 18.42 -10.80 1.76
CA PRO A 77 18.82 -12.01 2.48
C PRO A 77 18.72 -13.23 1.55
N ARG A 78 19.67 -14.14 1.68
CA ARG A 78 19.62 -15.48 1.08
C ARG A 78 19.00 -16.47 2.07
N LYS A 79 19.39 -17.73 2.02
CA LYS A 79 18.90 -18.76 2.95
C LYS A 79 19.33 -18.43 4.39
N ILE A 80 18.37 -18.20 5.27
CA ILE A 80 18.59 -17.90 6.69
C ILE A 80 18.63 -19.23 7.47
N GLU A 81 19.59 -19.37 8.37
CA GLU A 81 19.75 -20.56 9.21
C GLU A 81 19.97 -20.14 10.66
N LYS A 82 19.72 -21.06 11.60
CA LYS A 82 20.13 -20.89 13.00
C LYS A 82 21.41 -21.68 13.26
N ASN A 83 22.37 -21.06 13.95
CA ASN A 83 23.56 -21.75 14.42
C ASN A 83 23.25 -22.61 15.69
N LYS A 84 24.26 -23.33 16.20
CA LYS A 84 24.11 -24.17 17.39
C LYS A 84 23.81 -23.39 18.67
N GLU A 85 24.10 -22.10 18.69
CA GLU A 85 23.84 -21.20 19.81
C GLU A 85 22.43 -20.54 19.71
N GLY A 86 21.67 -20.90 18.69
CA GLY A 86 20.32 -20.39 18.46
C GLY A 86 20.26 -19.02 17.76
N LYS A 87 21.38 -18.45 17.34
CA LYS A 87 21.45 -17.20 16.62
C LYS A 87 21.13 -17.37 15.13
N PHE A 88 20.54 -16.37 14.54
CA PHE A 88 20.24 -16.33 13.13
C PHE A 88 21.46 -15.91 12.33
N LEU A 89 21.80 -16.71 11.32
CA LEU A 89 22.81 -16.43 10.30
C LEU A 89 22.09 -16.00 9.03
N VAL A 90 22.34 -14.77 8.59
CA VAL A 90 21.67 -14.14 7.44
C VAL A 90 22.72 -13.77 6.40
N PRO A 91 22.99 -14.66 5.43
CA PRO A 91 23.85 -14.33 4.29
C PRO A 91 23.15 -13.31 3.39
N LEU A 92 23.85 -12.26 2.97
CA LEU A 92 23.34 -11.25 2.05
C LEU A 92 23.74 -11.53 0.60
N SER A 93 23.12 -10.81 -0.32
CA SER A 93 23.35 -10.94 -1.76
C SER A 93 24.79 -10.63 -2.19
N ASP A 94 25.50 -9.76 -1.46
CA ASP A 94 26.91 -9.40 -1.70
C ASP A 94 27.92 -10.42 -1.14
N GLY A 95 27.44 -11.46 -0.43
CA GLY A 95 28.26 -12.49 0.21
C GLY A 95 28.61 -12.19 1.67
N SER A 96 28.27 -11.04 2.21
CA SER A 96 28.43 -10.75 3.65
C SER A 96 27.49 -11.62 4.48
N LEU A 97 27.85 -11.85 5.75
CA LEU A 97 27.09 -12.66 6.69
C LEU A 97 26.75 -11.83 7.93
N LEU A 98 25.47 -11.69 8.21
CA LEU A 98 24.99 -11.08 9.46
C LEU A 98 24.67 -12.17 10.48
N GLU A 99 24.92 -11.89 11.76
CA GLU A 99 24.54 -12.71 12.89
C GLU A 99 23.70 -11.89 13.87
N GLY A 100 22.56 -12.43 14.31
CA GLY A 100 21.66 -11.76 15.24
C GLY A 100 20.90 -12.73 16.14
N ASP A 101 20.43 -12.22 17.29
CA ASP A 101 19.67 -12.98 18.27
C ASP A 101 18.20 -13.13 17.85
N SER A 102 17.69 -12.20 17.07
CA SER A 102 16.30 -12.17 16.59
C SER A 102 16.19 -11.57 15.21
N LEU A 103 15.08 -11.93 14.51
CA LEU A 103 14.71 -11.39 13.21
C LEU A 103 13.38 -10.62 13.33
N LEU A 104 13.30 -9.47 12.65
CA LEU A 104 12.05 -8.77 12.39
C LEU A 104 11.80 -8.73 10.89
N VAL A 105 10.71 -9.34 10.44
CA VAL A 105 10.28 -9.31 9.04
C VAL A 105 9.31 -8.15 8.84
N SER A 106 9.69 -7.19 8.00
CA SER A 106 8.90 -5.99 7.64
C SER A 106 8.94 -5.72 6.14
N THR A 107 8.82 -6.79 5.36
CA THR A 107 8.95 -6.82 3.89
C THR A 107 7.77 -6.20 3.14
N GLY A 108 6.76 -5.74 3.86
CA GLY A 108 5.65 -4.98 3.32
C GLY A 108 4.73 -5.76 2.37
N PHE A 109 4.07 -5.05 1.47
CA PHE A 109 3.09 -5.61 0.55
C PHE A 109 3.42 -5.26 -0.91
N LYS A 110 2.85 -6.03 -1.82
CA LYS A 110 2.84 -5.77 -3.26
C LYS A 110 1.50 -5.17 -3.65
N ILE A 111 1.52 -4.21 -4.55
CA ILE A 111 0.32 -3.63 -5.14
C ILE A 111 -0.26 -4.61 -6.16
N PHE A 112 -1.58 -4.78 -6.14
CA PHE A 112 -2.28 -5.62 -7.10
C PHE A 112 -2.07 -5.11 -8.53
N ASP A 113 -1.73 -6.00 -9.45
CA ASP A 113 -1.61 -5.67 -10.88
C ASP A 113 -3.01 -5.52 -11.51
N ALA A 114 -3.39 -4.29 -11.81
CA ALA A 114 -4.70 -3.95 -12.36
C ALA A 114 -4.97 -4.56 -13.76
N ARG A 115 -3.93 -5.01 -14.50
CA ARG A 115 -4.10 -5.72 -15.78
C ARG A 115 -4.87 -7.02 -15.63
N ARG A 116 -4.86 -7.63 -14.45
CA ARG A 116 -5.65 -8.84 -14.13
C ARG A 116 -7.15 -8.58 -14.07
N LYS A 117 -7.58 -7.30 -14.15
CA LYS A 117 -8.98 -6.85 -14.23
C LYS A 117 -9.23 -6.24 -15.61
N GLU A 118 -9.25 -7.09 -16.63
CA GLU A 118 -9.37 -6.70 -18.05
C GLU A 118 -10.62 -5.83 -18.31
N GLU A 119 -11.71 -6.07 -17.57
CA GLU A 119 -12.96 -5.33 -17.68
C GLU A 119 -12.84 -3.83 -17.38
N TYR A 120 -11.73 -3.39 -16.76
CA TYR A 120 -11.48 -1.97 -16.49
C TYR A 120 -10.55 -1.32 -17.52
N GLY A 121 -9.92 -2.09 -18.39
CA GLY A 121 -9.11 -1.61 -19.52
C GLY A 121 -7.78 -0.97 -19.12
N TYR A 122 -7.24 -1.24 -17.92
CA TYR A 122 -5.92 -0.76 -17.51
C TYR A 122 -4.81 -1.32 -18.41
N GLY A 123 -3.95 -0.45 -18.93
CA GLY A 123 -2.91 -0.79 -19.90
C GLY A 123 -3.40 -0.92 -21.35
N ILE A 124 -4.72 -0.72 -21.58
CA ILE A 124 -5.35 -0.69 -22.90
C ILE A 124 -5.89 0.71 -23.20
N TYR A 125 -6.64 1.31 -22.25
CA TYR A 125 -7.18 2.66 -22.38
C TYR A 125 -6.25 3.66 -21.71
N GLU A 126 -5.85 4.69 -22.44
CA GLU A 126 -4.81 5.65 -22.02
C GLU A 126 -5.19 6.45 -20.75
N ASN A 127 -6.50 6.67 -20.52
CA ASN A 127 -7.00 7.45 -19.39
C ASN A 127 -7.49 6.59 -18.22
N VAL A 128 -7.08 5.32 -18.16
CA VAL A 128 -7.27 4.42 -17.01
C VAL A 128 -5.95 4.29 -16.28
N ILE A 129 -5.90 4.81 -15.07
CA ILE A 129 -4.69 4.84 -14.23
C ILE A 129 -4.95 4.16 -12.88
N THR A 130 -3.90 3.82 -12.17
CA THR A 130 -3.98 3.32 -10.79
C THR A 130 -3.90 4.46 -9.77
N SER A 131 -4.32 4.18 -8.52
CA SER A 131 -4.14 5.10 -7.40
C SER A 131 -2.68 5.51 -7.17
N VAL A 132 -1.72 4.65 -7.51
CA VAL A 132 -0.28 4.95 -7.37
C VAL A 132 0.19 5.93 -8.45
N GLU A 133 -0.26 5.75 -9.69
CA GLU A 133 0.04 6.70 -10.77
C GLU A 133 -0.57 8.07 -10.49
N LEU A 134 -1.75 8.10 -9.87
CA LEU A 134 -2.36 9.36 -9.42
C LEU A 134 -1.52 10.07 -8.34
N GLU A 135 -0.94 9.35 -7.37
CA GLU A 135 -0.01 9.94 -6.40
C GLU A 135 1.18 10.63 -7.09
N ASN A 136 1.74 10.00 -8.13
CA ASN A 136 2.80 10.61 -8.94
C ASN A 136 2.35 11.88 -9.67
N MET A 137 1.09 11.91 -10.15
CA MET A 137 0.51 13.11 -10.74
C MET A 137 0.37 14.25 -9.72
N PHE A 138 0.02 13.93 -8.46
CA PHE A 138 -0.03 14.91 -7.37
C PHE A 138 1.35 15.48 -7.07
N TYR A 139 2.40 14.68 -6.99
CA TYR A 139 3.78 15.15 -6.82
C TYR A 139 4.20 16.14 -7.90
N ASN A 140 3.79 15.89 -9.13
CA ASN A 140 4.12 16.73 -10.29
C ASN A 140 3.15 17.92 -10.46
N HIS A 141 2.15 18.05 -9.58
CA HIS A 141 1.08 19.05 -9.70
C HIS A 141 0.44 19.11 -11.09
N SER A 142 0.34 17.95 -11.77
CA SER A 142 -0.09 17.84 -13.15
C SER A 142 -1.06 16.69 -13.36
N ILE A 143 -2.35 16.96 -13.13
CA ILE A 143 -3.43 16.00 -13.40
C ILE A 143 -3.93 16.21 -14.81
N LYS A 144 -3.47 15.38 -15.74
CA LYS A 144 -3.75 15.49 -17.18
C LYS A 144 -4.15 14.16 -17.78
N MET A 145 -5.05 14.19 -18.76
CA MET A 145 -5.29 13.07 -19.65
C MET A 145 -4.11 12.84 -20.59
N ALA A 146 -4.06 11.72 -21.28
CA ALA A 146 -3.01 11.39 -22.24
C ALA A 146 -2.86 12.42 -23.37
N ASN A 147 -3.95 13.09 -23.74
CA ASN A 147 -3.96 14.18 -24.72
C ASN A 147 -3.53 15.55 -24.17
N GLY A 148 -3.09 15.62 -22.91
CA GLY A 148 -2.64 16.84 -22.24
C GLY A 148 -3.76 17.73 -21.66
N ASN A 149 -5.02 17.40 -21.89
CA ASN A 149 -6.15 18.18 -21.37
C ASN A 149 -6.46 17.85 -19.91
N THR A 150 -7.07 18.79 -19.19
CA THR A 150 -7.59 18.56 -17.83
C THR A 150 -8.89 17.76 -17.91
N PRO A 151 -9.04 16.65 -17.16
CA PRO A 151 -10.28 15.88 -17.14
C PRO A 151 -11.41 16.69 -16.48
N LYS A 152 -12.60 16.63 -17.06
CA LYS A 152 -13.82 17.27 -16.51
C LYS A 152 -14.59 16.32 -15.61
N ARG A 153 -14.44 15.02 -15.80
CA ARG A 153 -15.14 14.00 -15.01
C ARG A 153 -14.23 12.83 -14.72
N ILE A 154 -13.97 12.58 -13.43
CA ILE A 154 -13.09 11.50 -12.94
C ILE A 154 -13.92 10.50 -12.16
N GLY A 155 -13.71 9.21 -12.44
CA GLY A 155 -14.27 8.11 -11.64
C GLY A 155 -13.19 7.39 -10.85
N ILE A 156 -13.38 7.24 -9.55
CA ILE A 156 -12.50 6.50 -8.64
C ILE A 156 -13.17 5.16 -8.31
N ILE A 157 -12.54 4.07 -8.71
CA ILE A 157 -13.08 2.71 -8.60
C ILE A 157 -12.45 2.01 -7.42
N HIS A 158 -13.24 1.75 -6.39
CA HIS A 158 -12.78 1.11 -5.16
C HIS A 158 -12.61 -0.41 -5.30
N CYS A 159 -11.76 -1.00 -4.47
CA CYS A 159 -11.58 -2.45 -4.30
C CYS A 159 -11.11 -3.20 -5.57
N VAL A 160 -10.28 -2.57 -6.42
CA VAL A 160 -9.72 -3.25 -7.59
C VAL A 160 -8.69 -4.29 -7.13
N GLY A 161 -8.98 -5.58 -7.36
CA GLY A 161 -8.18 -6.69 -6.86
C GLY A 161 -8.28 -6.95 -5.36
N SER A 162 -9.35 -6.45 -4.71
CA SER A 162 -9.71 -6.74 -3.32
C SER A 162 -11.16 -7.16 -3.23
N ARG A 163 -11.51 -8.11 -2.32
CA ARG A 163 -12.85 -8.66 -2.19
C ARG A 163 -13.38 -9.16 -3.55
N ASP A 164 -12.52 -9.82 -4.30
CA ASP A 164 -12.75 -10.20 -5.69
C ASP A 164 -12.40 -11.68 -5.93
N GLU A 165 -13.45 -12.48 -6.14
CA GLU A 165 -13.35 -13.92 -6.38
C GLU A 165 -12.66 -14.25 -7.70
N LYS A 166 -12.84 -13.40 -8.75
CA LYS A 166 -12.27 -13.64 -10.08
C LYS A 166 -10.73 -13.66 -10.07
N VAL A 167 -10.12 -12.96 -9.11
CA VAL A 167 -8.66 -12.90 -8.96
C VAL A 167 -8.17 -13.58 -7.68
N CYS A 168 -9.05 -14.35 -7.00
CA CYS A 168 -8.78 -15.08 -5.76
C CYS A 168 -8.32 -14.20 -4.58
N ASN A 169 -8.68 -12.92 -4.56
CA ASN A 169 -8.39 -12.00 -3.47
C ASN A 169 -9.66 -11.70 -2.67
N TYR A 170 -10.03 -12.60 -1.75
CA TYR A 170 -11.26 -12.49 -0.95
C TYR A 170 -11.18 -11.44 0.16
N HIS A 171 -9.97 -11.07 0.58
CA HIS A 171 -9.74 -10.14 1.68
C HIS A 171 -9.98 -8.68 1.29
N CYS A 172 -10.27 -7.85 2.30
CA CYS A 172 -10.24 -6.39 2.16
C CYS A 172 -8.82 -5.89 2.43
N SER A 173 -8.27 -5.08 1.53
CA SER A 173 -6.96 -4.44 1.73
C SER A 173 -6.96 -3.36 2.82
N LYS A 174 -8.12 -3.00 3.37
CA LYS A 174 -8.32 -1.96 4.42
C LYS A 174 -7.79 -0.56 4.05
N LEU A 175 -7.34 -0.38 2.83
CA LEU A 175 -6.68 0.85 2.36
C LEU A 175 -7.50 1.59 1.31
N CYS A 176 -8.22 0.88 0.42
CA CYS A 176 -8.88 1.49 -0.74
C CYS A 176 -9.84 2.63 -0.37
N CYS A 177 -10.66 2.47 0.69
CA CYS A 177 -11.66 3.48 1.05
C CYS A 177 -11.00 4.78 1.51
N ILE A 178 -10.03 4.68 2.42
CA ILE A 178 -9.33 5.86 2.94
C ILE A 178 -8.47 6.54 1.87
N THR A 179 -7.78 5.76 1.03
CA THR A 179 -7.01 6.29 -0.10
C THR A 179 -7.92 7.00 -1.10
N GLY A 180 -9.05 6.38 -1.47
CA GLY A 180 -9.97 6.96 -2.45
C GLY A 180 -10.61 8.25 -1.98
N VAL A 181 -11.01 8.35 -0.72
CA VAL A 181 -11.55 9.57 -0.13
C VAL A 181 -10.49 10.66 -0.10
N LYS A 182 -9.26 10.35 0.35
CA LYS A 182 -8.12 11.28 0.34
C LYS A 182 -7.85 11.81 -1.07
N GLN A 183 -7.66 10.91 -2.03
CA GLN A 183 -7.37 11.28 -3.43
C GLN A 183 -8.51 12.08 -4.08
N ALA A 184 -9.77 11.80 -3.75
CA ALA A 184 -10.91 12.58 -4.22
C ALA A 184 -10.86 14.02 -3.72
N ILE A 185 -10.49 14.24 -2.46
CA ILE A 185 -10.31 15.57 -1.88
C ILE A 185 -9.15 16.30 -2.59
N GLU A 186 -7.98 15.66 -2.72
CA GLU A 186 -6.80 16.21 -3.37
C GLU A 186 -7.09 16.59 -4.84
N LEU A 187 -7.82 15.73 -5.57
CA LEU A 187 -8.28 16.04 -6.92
C LEU A 187 -9.18 17.30 -6.95
N ARG A 188 -10.11 17.41 -6.01
CA ARG A 188 -11.01 18.57 -5.95
C ARG A 188 -10.26 19.86 -5.62
N GLU A 189 -9.25 19.81 -4.77
CA GLU A 189 -8.41 20.96 -4.43
C GLU A 189 -7.61 21.45 -5.63
N LEU A 190 -7.06 20.54 -6.45
CA LEU A 190 -6.29 20.86 -7.64
C LEU A 190 -7.15 21.17 -8.87
N LEU A 191 -8.34 20.59 -8.96
CA LEU A 191 -9.26 20.68 -10.09
C LEU A 191 -10.67 21.06 -9.61
N PRO A 192 -10.91 22.33 -9.24
CA PRO A 192 -12.18 22.77 -8.64
C PRO A 192 -13.42 22.54 -9.51
N ASP A 193 -13.27 22.60 -10.84
CA ASP A 193 -14.33 22.46 -11.82
C ASP A 193 -14.58 21.02 -12.29
N THR A 194 -13.78 20.04 -11.81
CA THR A 194 -13.89 18.63 -12.21
C THR A 194 -14.94 17.92 -11.38
N GLU A 195 -15.86 17.20 -12.00
CA GLU A 195 -16.76 16.28 -11.29
C GLU A 195 -16.04 15.02 -10.87
N ILE A 196 -16.14 14.65 -9.59
CA ILE A 196 -15.46 13.49 -9.02
C ILE A 196 -16.49 12.51 -8.46
N PHE A 197 -16.41 11.25 -8.90
CA PHE A 197 -17.28 10.16 -8.50
C PHE A 197 -16.46 9.04 -7.87
N CYS A 198 -16.88 8.55 -6.70
CA CYS A 198 -16.34 7.35 -6.07
C CYS A 198 -17.35 6.21 -6.21
N PHE A 199 -16.94 5.11 -6.85
CA PHE A 199 -17.74 3.90 -7.02
C PHE A 199 -17.28 2.85 -6.02
N TYR A 200 -18.14 2.45 -5.07
CA TYR A 200 -17.76 1.63 -3.93
C TYR A 200 -18.81 0.56 -3.60
N MET A 201 -18.37 -0.55 -3.01
CA MET A 201 -19.27 -1.59 -2.50
C MET A 201 -19.76 -1.25 -1.09
N ASP A 202 -18.83 -1.04 -0.17
CA ASP A 202 -19.03 -0.61 1.21
C ASP A 202 -17.95 0.40 1.56
N MET A 203 -18.31 1.46 2.28
CA MET A 203 -17.35 2.42 2.80
C MET A 203 -16.83 1.94 4.16
N ARG A 204 -15.53 1.80 4.29
CA ARG A 204 -14.85 1.32 5.50
C ARG A 204 -13.86 2.36 5.99
N MET A 205 -14.37 3.33 6.74
CA MET A 205 -13.65 4.47 7.30
C MET A 205 -13.53 4.30 8.82
N PHE A 206 -12.74 3.30 9.26
CA PHE A 206 -12.56 3.02 10.67
C PHE A 206 -11.21 3.52 11.17
N GLY A 207 -11.22 4.22 12.27
CA GLY A 207 -10.07 4.85 12.89
C GLY A 207 -10.32 6.35 13.14
N PRO A 208 -9.54 6.97 14.00
CA PRO A 208 -9.68 8.38 14.34
C PRO A 208 -9.50 9.28 13.11
N GLY A 209 -10.45 10.20 12.88
CA GLY A 209 -10.39 11.19 11.82
C GLY A 209 -10.82 10.71 10.42
N TYR A 210 -11.02 9.40 10.20
CA TYR A 210 -11.37 8.91 8.86
C TYR A 210 -12.83 9.16 8.49
N GLU A 211 -13.75 9.00 9.44
CA GLU A 211 -15.17 9.31 9.22
C GLU A 211 -15.38 10.81 8.97
N GLU A 212 -14.65 11.64 9.70
CA GLU A 212 -14.64 13.09 9.51
C GLU A 212 -14.12 13.47 8.12
N MET A 213 -13.05 12.84 7.65
CA MET A 213 -12.52 13.03 6.30
C MET A 213 -13.54 12.63 5.22
N TYR A 214 -14.28 11.52 5.42
CA TYR A 214 -15.33 11.09 4.52
C TYR A 214 -16.50 12.09 4.47
N ARG A 215 -16.92 12.58 5.64
CA ARG A 215 -17.95 13.63 5.72
C ARG A 215 -17.50 14.92 5.05
N GLU A 216 -16.26 15.35 5.30
CA GLU A 216 -15.67 16.52 4.64
C GLU A 216 -15.67 16.37 3.12
N ALA A 217 -15.34 15.19 2.58
CA ALA A 217 -15.38 14.91 1.15
C ALA A 217 -16.78 15.13 0.54
N GLN A 218 -17.83 14.76 1.26
CA GLN A 218 -19.21 14.94 0.81
C GLN A 218 -19.71 16.39 0.94
N GLU A 219 -19.56 16.96 2.13
CA GLU A 219 -20.20 18.24 2.50
C GLU A 219 -19.42 19.44 1.96
N LYS A 220 -18.09 19.43 2.09
CA LYS A 220 -17.23 20.56 1.69
C LYS A 220 -16.76 20.45 0.24
N TYR A 221 -16.36 19.24 -0.16
CA TYR A 221 -15.75 19.02 -1.48
C TYR A 221 -16.73 18.52 -2.54
N ASN A 222 -18.00 18.28 -2.16
CA ASN A 222 -19.05 17.82 -3.07
C ASN A 222 -18.63 16.61 -3.94
N ILE A 223 -17.90 15.67 -3.32
CA ILE A 223 -17.55 14.40 -3.97
C ILE A 223 -18.78 13.51 -4.01
N LYS A 224 -19.04 12.90 -5.16
CA LYS A 224 -20.23 12.07 -5.39
C LYS A 224 -19.89 10.61 -5.14
N PHE A 225 -20.62 9.98 -4.23
CA PHE A 225 -20.45 8.59 -3.85
C PHE A 225 -21.58 7.73 -4.40
N VAL A 226 -21.26 6.79 -5.30
CA VAL A 226 -22.21 5.85 -5.92
C VAL A 226 -21.95 4.46 -5.36
N ARG A 227 -22.93 3.90 -4.65
CA ARG A 227 -22.81 2.56 -4.09
C ARG A 227 -23.10 1.52 -5.15
N GLY A 228 -22.04 0.92 -5.70
CA GLY A 228 -22.15 -0.11 -6.71
C GLY A 228 -20.78 -0.55 -7.20
N ARG A 229 -20.68 -1.79 -7.63
CA ARG A 229 -19.48 -2.31 -8.27
C ARG A 229 -19.53 -2.00 -9.76
N LEU A 230 -18.45 -1.42 -10.30
CA LEU A 230 -18.32 -1.22 -11.73
C LEU A 230 -18.30 -2.57 -12.45
N SER A 231 -19.16 -2.75 -13.45
CA SER A 231 -19.24 -3.99 -14.22
C SER A 231 -18.18 -4.04 -15.31
N GLU A 232 -18.10 -2.96 -16.09
CA GLU A 232 -17.18 -2.83 -17.22
C GLU A 232 -16.94 -1.36 -17.58
N ALA A 233 -15.82 -1.10 -18.24
CA ALA A 233 -15.52 0.14 -18.94
C ALA A 233 -15.26 -0.14 -20.41
N ALA A 234 -15.67 0.76 -21.29
CA ALA A 234 -15.37 0.75 -22.72
C ALA A 234 -14.94 2.14 -23.18
N GLU A 235 -13.91 2.22 -24.01
CA GLU A 235 -13.45 3.48 -24.59
C GLU A 235 -14.24 3.81 -25.86
N ASN A 236 -14.73 5.03 -26.00
CA ASN A 236 -15.37 5.51 -27.22
C ASN A 236 -14.36 6.15 -28.18
N LEU A 237 -14.82 6.55 -29.37
CA LEU A 237 -13.97 7.17 -30.41
C LEU A 237 -13.31 8.49 -29.95
N ASN A 238 -13.86 9.16 -28.95
CA ASN A 238 -13.33 10.40 -28.38
C ASN A 238 -12.37 10.15 -27.21
N LYS A 239 -11.94 8.91 -26.99
CA LYS A 239 -11.07 8.50 -25.87
C LYS A 239 -11.68 8.71 -24.47
N GLN A 240 -13.01 8.78 -24.41
CA GLN A 240 -13.74 8.83 -23.15
C GLN A 240 -14.20 7.44 -22.73
N LEU A 241 -14.28 7.20 -21.44
CA LEU A 241 -14.60 5.91 -20.82
C LEU A 241 -16.11 5.83 -20.53
N GLN A 242 -16.80 4.96 -21.24
CA GLN A 242 -18.20 4.63 -20.95
C GLN A 242 -18.21 3.52 -19.89
N ILE A 243 -18.80 3.81 -18.73
CA ILE A 243 -18.91 2.87 -17.63
C ILE A 243 -20.35 2.43 -17.41
N LYS A 244 -20.48 1.19 -16.88
CA LYS A 244 -21.75 0.65 -16.38
C LYS A 244 -21.58 0.23 -14.92
N VAL A 245 -22.47 0.70 -14.08
CA VAL A 245 -22.54 0.36 -12.65
C VAL A 245 -23.99 0.19 -12.24
N GLU A 246 -24.29 -0.72 -11.35
CA GLU A 246 -25.59 -0.76 -10.69
C GLU A 246 -25.53 0.14 -9.45
N ASP A 247 -26.33 1.20 -9.43
CA ASP A 247 -26.53 1.97 -8.20
C ASP A 247 -27.46 1.20 -7.27
N THR A 248 -26.87 0.51 -6.27
CA THR A 248 -27.59 -0.37 -5.37
C THR A 248 -28.48 0.37 -4.35
N LEU A 249 -28.28 1.67 -4.16
CA LEU A 249 -29.17 2.50 -3.31
C LEU A 249 -30.43 2.90 -4.05
N VAL A 250 -30.31 3.19 -5.34
CA VAL A 250 -31.44 3.56 -6.20
C VAL A 250 -32.09 2.32 -6.84
N GLY A 251 -31.37 1.19 -6.88
CA GLY A 251 -31.83 -0.05 -7.52
C GLY A 251 -31.92 0.05 -9.04
N LYS A 252 -31.08 0.87 -9.68
CA LYS A 252 -31.09 1.08 -11.13
C LYS A 252 -29.70 1.03 -11.74
N PRO A 253 -29.57 0.54 -12.98
CA PRO A 253 -28.32 0.63 -13.71
C PRO A 253 -28.03 2.11 -14.06
N LEU A 254 -26.80 2.52 -13.77
CA LEU A 254 -26.23 3.80 -14.14
C LEU A 254 -25.25 3.60 -15.30
N ARG A 255 -25.39 4.41 -16.35
CA ARG A 255 -24.39 4.56 -17.41
C ARG A 255 -23.85 5.97 -17.40
N MET A 256 -22.54 6.09 -17.49
CA MET A 256 -21.87 7.38 -17.38
C MET A 256 -20.64 7.40 -18.29
N THR A 257 -20.29 8.60 -18.75
CA THR A 257 -19.04 8.84 -19.49
C THR A 257 -18.08 9.58 -18.57
N LEU A 258 -16.86 9.06 -18.44
CA LEU A 258 -15.76 9.64 -17.68
C LEU A 258 -14.64 10.05 -18.64
N ASP A 259 -13.88 11.06 -18.30
CA ASP A 259 -12.66 11.45 -19.01
C ASP A 259 -11.44 10.69 -18.48
N MET A 260 -11.43 10.35 -17.19
CA MET A 260 -10.38 9.59 -16.52
C MET A 260 -10.96 8.63 -15.50
N MET A 261 -10.33 7.47 -15.36
CA MET A 261 -10.70 6.48 -14.35
C MET A 261 -9.48 6.08 -13.51
N VAL A 262 -9.64 6.17 -12.20
CA VAL A 262 -8.61 5.83 -11.21
C VAL A 262 -8.99 4.52 -10.52
N LEU A 263 -8.13 3.53 -10.62
CA LEU A 263 -8.31 2.21 -10.02
C LEU A 263 -7.64 2.16 -8.66
N LEU A 264 -8.42 2.06 -7.58
CA LEU A 264 -7.88 1.87 -6.23
C LEU A 264 -7.47 0.40 -6.04
N VAL A 265 -6.22 0.14 -6.36
CA VAL A 265 -5.64 -1.20 -6.36
C VAL A 265 -5.44 -1.74 -4.94
N GLY A 266 -5.69 -3.02 -4.77
CA GLY A 266 -5.55 -3.72 -3.51
C GLY A 266 -4.11 -4.04 -3.14
N MET A 267 -3.94 -4.68 -1.98
CA MET A 267 -2.65 -5.18 -1.47
C MET A 267 -2.61 -6.70 -1.55
N GLU A 268 -1.47 -7.22 -1.99
CA GLU A 268 -1.12 -8.64 -1.96
C GLU A 268 0.15 -8.83 -1.11
N SER A 269 0.35 -10.02 -0.56
CA SER A 269 1.60 -10.36 0.13
C SER A 269 2.80 -10.17 -0.79
N SER A 270 3.86 -9.55 -0.28
CA SER A 270 5.09 -9.32 -1.05
C SER A 270 5.82 -10.62 -1.36
N GLU A 271 6.64 -10.61 -2.39
CA GLU A 271 7.54 -11.73 -2.69
C GLU A 271 8.53 -11.98 -1.54
N GLY A 272 9.03 -10.88 -0.92
CA GLY A 272 9.89 -10.97 0.25
C GLY A 272 9.23 -11.66 1.45
N SER A 273 7.92 -11.40 1.70
CA SER A 273 7.19 -12.09 2.77
C SER A 273 7.06 -13.58 2.50
N ARG A 274 6.78 -13.97 1.26
CA ARG A 274 6.71 -15.38 0.86
C ARG A 274 8.07 -16.07 0.98
N GLN A 275 9.14 -15.45 0.49
CA GLN A 275 10.50 -15.95 0.60
C GLN A 275 10.92 -16.14 2.07
N MET A 276 10.58 -15.20 2.95
CA MET A 276 10.84 -15.33 4.38
C MET A 276 10.03 -16.46 4.99
N ALA A 277 8.76 -16.61 4.60
CA ALA A 277 7.92 -17.71 5.07
C ALA A 277 8.49 -19.08 4.66
N ASP A 278 8.90 -19.24 3.42
CA ASP A 278 9.49 -20.49 2.91
C ASP A 278 10.84 -20.79 3.58
N THR A 279 11.69 -19.77 3.76
CA THR A 279 13.04 -19.95 4.33
C THR A 279 13.00 -20.27 5.83
N LEU A 280 12.10 -19.61 6.58
CA LEU A 280 12.02 -19.71 8.04
C LEU A 280 10.92 -20.66 8.52
N GLY A 281 10.10 -21.22 7.63
CA GLY A 281 8.95 -22.05 8.00
C GLY A 281 7.84 -21.26 8.68
N LEU A 282 7.60 -20.01 8.26
CA LEU A 282 6.54 -19.18 8.83
C LEU A 282 5.18 -19.58 8.28
N ASN A 283 4.17 -19.57 9.15
CA ASN A 283 2.80 -19.80 8.74
C ASN A 283 2.25 -18.58 7.99
N LEU A 284 1.59 -18.83 6.87
CA LEU A 284 0.85 -17.82 6.12
C LEU A 284 -0.64 -17.90 6.44
N ALA A 285 -1.29 -16.74 6.48
CA ALA A 285 -2.74 -16.63 6.52
C ALA A 285 -3.35 -16.92 5.12
N PRO A 286 -4.67 -17.20 5.01
CA PRO A 286 -5.31 -17.47 3.72
C PRO A 286 -5.14 -16.38 2.66
N ASN A 287 -4.85 -15.15 3.06
CA ASN A 287 -4.56 -14.02 2.18
C ASN A 287 -3.08 -13.91 1.76
N GLY A 288 -2.24 -14.89 2.16
CA GLY A 288 -0.82 -14.94 1.82
C GLY A 288 0.11 -14.08 2.67
N PHE A 289 -0.40 -13.30 3.62
CA PHE A 289 0.43 -12.56 4.57
C PHE A 289 0.91 -13.45 5.71
N ILE A 290 2.03 -13.09 6.35
CA ILE A 290 2.57 -13.83 7.49
C ILE A 290 1.54 -13.81 8.63
N LYS A 291 1.25 -15.00 9.16
CA LYS A 291 0.27 -15.17 10.23
C LYS A 291 0.91 -14.87 11.57
N SER A 292 0.36 -13.90 12.30
CA SER A 292 0.72 -13.68 13.70
C SER A 292 0.30 -14.86 14.58
N GLN A 293 1.01 -15.09 15.67
CA GLN A 293 0.72 -16.17 16.62
C GLN A 293 -0.65 -15.99 17.27
N ASP A 294 -0.97 -14.76 17.66
CA ASP A 294 -2.30 -14.36 18.17
C ASP A 294 -2.60 -12.92 17.76
N PRO A 295 -3.77 -12.63 17.18
CA PRO A 295 -4.09 -11.29 16.68
C PRO A 295 -4.35 -10.25 17.78
N HIS A 296 -4.53 -10.66 19.05
CA HIS A 296 -4.88 -9.75 20.14
C HIS A 296 -3.69 -9.37 21.02
N TYR A 297 -2.89 -10.34 21.47
CA TYR A 297 -1.82 -10.09 22.43
C TYR A 297 -0.43 -10.58 21.98
N ARG A 298 -0.34 -11.27 20.83
CA ARG A 298 0.92 -11.68 20.20
C ARG A 298 0.92 -11.40 18.69
N ASN A 299 0.45 -10.20 18.35
CA ASN A 299 0.24 -9.78 16.96
C ASN A 299 1.56 -9.58 16.17
N ASN A 300 2.68 -9.40 16.85
CA ASN A 300 4.02 -9.31 16.24
C ASN A 300 4.80 -10.63 16.29
N ASN A 301 4.35 -11.63 17.06
CA ASN A 301 5.00 -12.92 17.15
C ASN A 301 4.59 -13.83 15.99
N THR A 302 5.52 -14.63 15.51
CA THR A 302 5.27 -15.69 14.53
C THR A 302 5.23 -17.07 15.20
N ASN A 303 5.03 -18.12 14.43
CA ASN A 303 5.14 -19.51 14.92
C ASN A 303 6.61 -19.95 15.16
N VAL A 304 7.59 -19.13 14.78
CA VAL A 304 9.03 -19.42 14.96
C VAL A 304 9.60 -18.51 16.04
N GLU A 305 10.17 -19.13 17.08
CA GLU A 305 10.77 -18.40 18.20
C GLU A 305 11.94 -17.52 17.73
N GLY A 306 11.93 -16.26 18.18
CA GLY A 306 12.91 -15.24 17.81
C GLY A 306 12.64 -14.58 16.45
N VAL A 307 11.56 -14.94 15.76
CA VAL A 307 11.11 -14.28 14.52
C VAL A 307 9.83 -13.50 14.77
N PHE A 308 9.90 -12.23 14.47
CA PHE A 308 8.80 -11.26 14.64
C PHE A 308 8.37 -10.69 13.28
N VAL A 309 7.17 -10.14 13.22
CA VAL A 309 6.61 -9.45 12.04
C VAL A 309 6.11 -8.07 12.40
N ALA A 310 6.30 -7.10 11.49
CA ALA A 310 5.77 -5.75 11.65
C ALA A 310 5.25 -5.19 10.33
N GLY A 311 4.31 -4.24 10.42
CA GLY A 311 3.68 -3.61 9.26
C GLY A 311 2.75 -4.57 8.51
N CYS A 312 2.96 -4.66 7.20
CA CYS A 312 2.24 -5.57 6.29
C CYS A 312 3.14 -6.72 5.81
N GLY A 313 3.96 -7.27 6.70
CA GLY A 313 4.86 -8.39 6.42
C GLY A 313 4.13 -9.72 6.30
#